data_3a6264317f023ad231cd3cc7b76ae733
#
_entry.id   3a6264317f023ad231cd3cc7b76ae733
#
_cell.length_a   1.000
_cell.length_b   1.000
_cell.length_c   1.000
_cell.angle_alpha   90.00
_cell.angle_beta   90.00
_cell.angle_gamma   90.00
#
_symmetry.space_group_name_H-M   'P 1'
#
loop_
_entity.id
_entity.type
_entity.pdbx_description
1 polymer ?
#
loop_
_entity_poly.entity_id
_entity_poly.type
_entity_poly.pdbx_seq_one_letter_code
_entity_poly.pdbx_strand_id
1 'polypeptide(L)'
;MTGGIEQEDDGAGEKPGPYMVLLSRRARRNLHENLPLEAAIAATETIQRAIAVSPYRAGKPLNEPFDGYHAARRGTYRIIYRINEAKRTAEIHSIRHRRDAYRL
;
A
#
# COMPACT_ATOMS: atom_id res chain seq x y z
N MET A 1 -7.07 11.63 -32.17
CA MET A 1 -6.73 11.33 -31.80
C MET A 1 -6.49 11.43 -31.19
N THR A 2 -6.84 11.37 -31.15
CA THR A 2 -6.43 11.17 -30.49
C THR A 2 -5.84 11.10 -29.84
N GLY A 3 -5.86 11.35 -29.71
CA GLY A 3 -5.17 11.09 -28.91
C GLY A 3 -4.84 11.00 -28.19
N GLY A 4 -5.03 11.12 -28.24
CA GLY A 4 -4.56 10.76 -27.44
C GLY A 4 -4.33 10.46 -26.85
N ILE A 5 -4.51 10.60 -26.99
CA ILE A 5 -4.25 10.03 -26.52
C ILE A 5 -3.63 9.64 -26.18
N GLU A 6 -3.59 9.55 -26.27
CA GLU A 6 -2.93 8.93 -25.96
C GLU A 6 -2.25 8.71 -25.30
N GLN A 7 -2.28 8.93 -25.42
CA GLN A 7 -1.63 8.53 -24.76
C GLN A 7 -1.03 8.11 -24.29
N GLU A 8 -1.13 8.15 -24.45
CA GLU A 8 -0.53 7.52 -23.96
C GLU A 8 0.19 7.12 -23.68
N ASP A 9 0.33 7.21 -23.85
CA ASP A 9 1.04 6.63 -23.48
C ASP A 9 1.85 6.43 -23.26
N ASP A 10 2.03 6.74 -23.30
CA ASP A 10 2.75 6.36 -23.04
C ASP A 10 3.38 5.95 -22.62
N GLY A 11 3.77 5.96 -22.48
CA GLY A 11 4.33 5.30 -22.12
C GLY A 11 4.28 4.80 -21.54
N ALA A 12 3.77 4.82 -21.83
CA ALA A 12 3.54 4.24 -21.16
C ALA A 12 3.96 3.55 -20.44
N GLY A 13 3.91 3.02 -20.79
CA GLY A 13 4.39 2.07 -19.99
C GLY A 13 5.04 2.51 -18.80
N GLU A 14 5.54 3.49 -18.72
CA GLU A 14 6.09 3.82 -17.63
C GLU A 14 5.31 4.56 -16.78
N LYS A 15 4.25 4.84 -17.18
CA LYS A 15 3.38 5.45 -16.36
C LYS A 15 2.35 4.62 -16.12
N PRO A 16 2.51 3.73 -15.38
CA PRO A 16 1.50 2.75 -15.17
C PRO A 16 0.38 3.35 -14.40
N GLY A 17 -0.75 2.79 -14.52
CA GLY A 17 -1.89 3.15 -13.73
C GLY A 17 -1.68 2.69 -12.30
N PRO A 18 -2.68 2.89 -11.45
CA PRO A 18 -2.56 2.48 -10.06
C PRO A 18 -2.37 0.97 -9.93
N TYR A 19 -1.73 0.58 -8.87
CA TYR A 19 -1.60 -0.83 -8.53
C TYR A 19 -2.92 -1.30 -7.93
N MET A 20 -3.26 -2.54 -8.18
CA MET A 20 -4.43 -3.14 -7.56
C MET A 20 -4.08 -3.42 -6.09
N VAL A 21 -4.98 -3.07 -5.19
CA VAL A 21 -4.76 -3.30 -3.77
C VAL A 21 -5.41 -4.60 -3.35
N LEU A 22 -4.67 -5.45 -2.69
CA LEU A 22 -5.18 -6.67 -2.11
C LEU A 22 -4.99 -6.59 -0.60
N LEU A 23 -6.01 -6.95 0.14
CA LEU A 23 -5.94 -6.95 1.60
C LEU A 23 -5.82 -8.38 2.09
N SER A 24 -4.82 -8.65 2.93
CA SER A 24 -4.74 -9.94 3.58
C SER A 24 -5.91 -10.06 4.55
N ARG A 25 -6.15 -11.27 5.02
CA ARG A 25 -7.17 -11.48 6.03
C ARG A 25 -6.87 -10.64 7.28
N ARG A 26 -5.60 -10.59 7.67
CA ARG A 26 -5.18 -9.80 8.81
C ARG A 26 -5.43 -8.32 8.60
N ALA A 27 -5.07 -7.80 7.43
CA ALA A 27 -5.28 -6.38 7.14
C ALA A 27 -6.76 -6.04 7.18
N ARG A 28 -7.59 -6.92 6.63
CA ARG A 28 -9.02 -6.71 6.63
C ARG A 28 -9.56 -6.68 8.06
N ARG A 29 -9.09 -7.59 8.89
CA ARG A 29 -9.49 -7.63 10.29
C ARG A 29 -9.02 -6.38 11.02
N ASN A 30 -7.80 -5.92 10.73
CA ASN A 30 -7.31 -4.70 11.35
C ASN A 30 -8.25 -3.54 11.06
N LEU A 31 -8.66 -3.39 9.81
CA LEU A 31 -9.50 -2.28 9.42
C LEU A 31 -10.89 -2.35 10.05
N HIS A 32 -11.43 -3.56 10.15
CA HIS A 32 -12.82 -3.71 10.60
C HIS A 32 -12.97 -3.88 12.11
N GLU A 33 -11.95 -4.40 12.78
CA GLU A 33 -12.11 -4.79 14.16
C GLU A 33 -11.10 -4.20 15.14
N ASN A 34 -9.88 -3.97 14.68
CA ASN A 34 -8.81 -3.63 15.61
C ASN A 34 -8.48 -2.15 15.70
N LEU A 35 -8.76 -1.40 14.66
CA LEU A 35 -8.40 0.01 14.62
C LEU A 35 -9.57 0.87 15.04
N PRO A 36 -9.29 1.97 15.77
CA PRO A 36 -10.32 2.98 15.94
C PRO A 36 -10.79 3.46 14.57
N LEU A 37 -12.03 3.90 14.47
CA LEU A 37 -12.62 4.30 13.20
C LEU A 37 -11.76 5.33 12.47
N GLU A 38 -11.28 6.33 13.18
CA GLU A 38 -10.47 7.38 12.56
C GLU A 38 -9.20 6.82 11.96
N ALA A 39 -8.58 5.87 12.66
CA ALA A 39 -7.36 5.25 12.17
C ALA A 39 -7.66 4.39 10.94
N ALA A 40 -8.78 3.70 10.94
CA ALA A 40 -9.17 2.87 9.79
C ALA A 40 -9.43 3.73 8.57
N ILE A 41 -10.09 4.88 8.75
CA ILE A 41 -10.33 5.79 7.65
C ILE A 41 -9.03 6.34 7.10
N ALA A 42 -8.13 6.77 7.99
CA ALA A 42 -6.85 7.32 7.59
C ALA A 42 -6.00 6.28 6.87
N ALA A 43 -6.01 5.04 7.36
CA ALA A 43 -5.25 3.97 6.73
C ALA A 43 -5.79 3.68 5.33
N THR A 44 -7.12 3.61 5.20
CA THR A 44 -7.74 3.37 3.91
C THR A 44 -7.37 4.47 2.92
N GLU A 45 -7.39 5.70 3.37
CA GLU A 45 -7.03 6.82 2.51
C GLU A 45 -5.58 6.71 2.05
N THR A 46 -4.69 6.37 2.96
CA THR A 46 -3.28 6.22 2.64
C THR A 46 -3.07 5.08 1.64
N ILE A 47 -3.78 3.98 1.83
CA ILE A 47 -3.69 2.86 0.90
C ILE A 47 -4.13 3.28 -0.49
N GLN A 48 -5.24 3.97 -0.60
CA GLN A 48 -5.79 4.34 -1.90
C GLN A 48 -5.05 5.48 -2.58
N ARG A 49 -4.60 6.45 -1.82
CA ARG A 49 -4.01 7.66 -2.40
C ARG A 49 -2.50 7.64 -2.48
N ALA A 50 -1.86 6.85 -1.66
CA ALA A 50 -0.41 6.80 -1.66
C ALA A 50 0.12 5.45 -2.12
N ILE A 51 -0.29 4.38 -1.46
CA ILE A 51 0.26 3.07 -1.75
C ILE A 51 -0.17 2.57 -3.13
N ALA A 52 -1.46 2.68 -3.46
CA ALA A 52 -1.93 2.21 -4.76
C ALA A 52 -1.32 3.01 -5.91
N VAL A 53 -1.04 4.27 -5.67
CA VAL A 53 -0.53 5.16 -6.71
C VAL A 53 0.96 4.98 -6.91
N SER A 54 1.73 4.98 -5.82
CA SER A 54 3.19 4.89 -5.89
C SER A 54 3.71 4.06 -4.72
N PRO A 55 3.55 2.73 -4.79
CA PRO A 55 3.91 1.90 -3.62
C PRO A 55 5.39 1.96 -3.26
N TYR A 56 6.27 2.19 -4.23
CA TYR A 56 7.70 2.28 -3.92
C TYR A 56 8.05 3.56 -3.17
N ARG A 57 7.23 4.59 -3.32
CA ARG A 57 7.50 5.87 -2.65
C ARG A 57 6.68 6.07 -1.39
N ALA A 58 5.57 5.37 -1.29
CA ALA A 58 4.68 5.56 -0.16
C ALA A 58 5.27 5.09 1.16
N GLY A 59 6.11 4.07 1.10
CA GLY A 59 6.72 3.52 2.29
C GLY A 59 8.17 3.19 2.07
N LYS A 60 8.83 2.80 3.13
CA LYS A 60 10.24 2.43 3.08
C LYS A 60 10.40 0.92 3.13
N PRO A 61 11.38 0.39 2.38
CA PRO A 61 11.62 -1.05 2.46
C PRO A 61 12.13 -1.42 3.85
N LEU A 62 11.78 -2.60 4.29
CA LEU A 62 12.18 -3.09 5.60
C LEU A 62 13.34 -4.05 5.46
N ASN A 63 14.10 -4.16 6.56
CA ASN A 63 15.22 -5.08 6.63
C ASN A 63 14.77 -6.41 7.23
N GLU A 64 15.66 -7.39 7.20
CA GLU A 64 15.36 -8.66 7.83
C GLU A 64 14.82 -8.47 9.22
N PRO A 65 13.89 -9.29 9.62
CA PRO A 65 13.32 -10.45 8.91
C PRO A 65 12.16 -10.11 8.01
N PHE A 66 11.98 -8.84 7.71
CA PHE A 66 10.84 -8.38 6.90
C PHE A 66 11.25 -8.00 5.49
N ASP A 67 12.29 -8.65 4.95
CA ASP A 67 12.72 -8.38 3.59
C ASP A 67 11.58 -8.53 2.62
N GLY A 68 11.51 -7.62 1.67
CA GLY A 68 10.47 -7.68 0.65
C GLY A 68 9.21 -6.94 1.04
N TYR A 69 9.16 -6.46 2.26
CA TYR A 69 8.02 -5.65 2.72
C TYR A 69 8.39 -4.19 2.80
N HIS A 70 7.37 -3.35 2.77
CA HIS A 70 7.51 -1.90 2.96
C HIS A 70 6.61 -1.49 4.11
N ALA A 71 6.92 -0.36 4.72
CA ALA A 71 6.08 0.20 5.76
C ALA A 71 5.79 1.66 5.45
N ALA A 72 4.52 1.99 5.33
CA ALA A 72 4.07 3.37 5.16
C ALA A 72 3.54 3.86 6.48
N ARG A 73 3.87 5.10 6.82
CA ARG A 73 3.41 5.70 8.06
C ARG A 73 2.11 6.47 7.86
N ARG A 74 1.23 6.36 8.82
CA ARG A 74 0.10 7.26 8.89
C ARG A 74 -0.16 7.52 10.37
N GLY A 75 0.24 8.71 10.84
CA GLY A 75 0.16 8.99 12.27
C GLY A 75 1.03 8.03 13.05
N THR A 76 0.45 7.39 14.06
CA THR A 76 1.17 6.41 14.86
C THR A 76 1.02 5.00 14.31
N TYR A 77 0.38 4.86 13.15
CA TYR A 77 0.16 3.54 12.57
C TYR A 77 1.11 3.28 11.43
N ARG A 78 1.35 2.01 11.18
CA ARG A 78 2.20 1.54 10.08
C ARG A 78 1.40 0.60 9.23
N ILE A 79 1.43 0.80 7.94
CA ILE A 79 0.80 -0.09 6.98
C ILE A 79 1.92 -0.90 6.35
N ILE A 80 1.91 -2.20 6.62
CA ILE A 80 2.94 -3.11 6.13
C ILE A 80 2.41 -3.75 4.86
N TYR A 81 3.16 -3.65 3.78
CA TYR A 81 2.69 -4.18 2.50
C TYR A 81 3.85 -4.69 1.67
N ARG A 82 3.51 -5.43 0.64
CA ARG A 82 4.47 -5.99 -0.28
C ARG A 82 4.01 -5.68 -1.69
N ILE A 83 4.97 -5.43 -2.57
CA ILE A 83 4.68 -5.05 -3.95
C ILE A 83 4.94 -6.24 -4.83
N ASN A 84 3.95 -6.62 -5.63
CA ASN A 84 4.11 -7.66 -6.63
C ASN A 84 4.09 -6.97 -7.98
N GLU A 85 5.28 -6.70 -8.50
CA GLU A 85 5.38 -5.94 -9.73
C GLU A 85 4.84 -6.71 -10.94
N ALA A 86 5.06 -8.02 -10.95
CA ALA A 86 4.59 -8.83 -12.06
C ALA A 86 3.08 -8.75 -12.22
N LYS A 87 2.36 -8.68 -11.11
CA LYS A 87 0.91 -8.59 -11.13
C LYS A 87 0.40 -7.18 -10.93
N ARG A 88 1.28 -6.22 -10.74
CA ARG A 88 0.91 -4.84 -10.46
C ARG A 88 -0.04 -4.76 -9.27
N THR A 89 0.32 -5.40 -8.18
CA THR A 89 -0.51 -5.38 -6.98
C THR A 89 0.30 -4.89 -5.80
N ALA A 90 -0.40 -4.23 -4.88
CA ALA A 90 0.13 -3.88 -3.56
C ALA A 90 -0.64 -4.72 -2.56
N GLU A 91 0.05 -5.62 -1.90
CA GLU A 91 -0.57 -6.59 -0.99
C GLU A 91 -0.41 -6.10 0.43
N ILE A 92 -1.49 -5.63 1.01
CA ILE A 92 -1.46 -5.08 2.36
C ILE A 92 -1.45 -6.24 3.36
N HIS A 93 -0.38 -6.33 4.11
CA HIS A 93 -0.21 -7.42 5.07
C HIS A 93 -0.89 -7.12 6.40
N SER A 94 -0.66 -5.94 6.95
CA SER A 94 -1.23 -5.58 8.25
C SER A 94 -1.18 -4.08 8.46
N ILE A 95 -2.00 -3.59 9.38
CA ILE A 95 -2.03 -2.20 9.76
C ILE A 95 -2.00 -2.18 11.28
N ARG A 96 -0.95 -1.64 11.86
CA ARG A 96 -0.73 -1.75 13.29
C ARG A 96 -0.19 -0.47 13.88
N HIS A 97 -0.43 -0.28 15.16
CA HIS A 97 0.19 0.80 15.89
C HIS A 97 1.71 0.61 15.81
N ARG A 98 2.44 1.70 15.75
CA ARG A 98 3.89 1.63 15.54
C ARG A 98 4.61 0.73 16.53
N ARG A 99 4.13 0.65 17.77
CA ARG A 99 4.81 -0.18 18.76
C ARG A 99 4.63 -1.66 18.50
N ASP A 100 3.63 -2.03 17.70
CA ASP A 100 3.37 -3.44 17.38
C ASP A 100 3.64 -3.79 15.93
N ALA A 101 4.10 -2.82 15.13
CA ALA A 101 4.16 -3.00 13.68
C ALA A 101 5.08 -4.13 13.24
N TYR A 102 6.14 -4.34 13.96
CA TYR A 102 7.15 -5.32 13.55
C TYR A 102 7.13 -6.59 14.39
N ARG A 103 6.03 -6.85 15.05
CA ARG A 103 5.85 -8.11 15.74
C ARG A 103 5.21 -9.12 14.82
N LEU A 104 5.65 -10.34 14.91
CA LEU A 104 5.09 -11.42 14.13
C LEU A 104 3.86 -12.05 14.76
#